data_9f42631e201aef7abbe2f600d68c9e23
#
_entry.id   9f42631e201aef7abbe2f600d68c9e23
#
_cell.length_a   1.000
_cell.length_b   1.000
_cell.length_c   1.000
_cell.angle_alpha   90.00
_cell.angle_beta   90.00
_cell.angle_gamma   90.00
#
_symmetry.space_group_name_H-M   'P 1'
#
loop_
_entity.id
_entity.type
_entity.pdbx_description
1 polymer ?
#
loop_
_entity_poly.entity_id
_entity_poly.type
_entity_poly.pdbx_seq_one_letter_code
_entity_poly.pdbx_strand_id
1 'polypeptide(L)'
;MRLDVLPVRHGGAAENMATDFMLLQRYPETGYARFRHYGWHRPAITFGYSQKIAFVRSKLPLEERLDLCRRPTGGGIVDHRNDWTYSLVIPRGHAAEAMRALESYRLVHAAIAEALQELGQPAELKQRCELPIETPVKSEAPEPSAMAAPGETSTPGICFERAECFDVVVPATQRKIAGAAQKRNKHGLLFQGSIERATVRDDFDWETFHDVFVRQLASALATPTHDIGWPEWSDEELTALTETYATSEWNEFR
;
A
#
# COMPACT_ATOMS: atom_id res chain seq x y z
N MET A 1 21.00 12.00 -4.98
CA MET A 1 19.88 11.04 -4.81
C MET A 1 19.18 10.88 -6.14
N ARG A 2 18.55 9.73 -6.42
CA ARG A 2 17.76 9.46 -7.62
C ARG A 2 16.62 8.52 -7.29
N LEU A 3 15.61 8.44 -8.15
CA LEU A 3 14.55 7.46 -8.11
C LEU A 3 14.84 6.37 -9.16
N ASP A 4 15.25 5.21 -8.72
CA ASP A 4 15.44 4.04 -9.58
C ASP A 4 14.08 3.45 -9.93
N VAL A 5 13.79 3.35 -11.23
CA VAL A 5 12.55 2.80 -11.79
C VAL A 5 12.84 1.41 -12.34
N LEU A 6 12.20 0.40 -11.76
CA LEU A 6 12.41 -0.99 -12.14
C LEU A 6 11.42 -1.42 -13.22
N PRO A 7 11.83 -2.32 -14.13
CA PRO A 7 10.94 -2.87 -15.15
C PRO A 7 9.73 -3.58 -14.52
N VAL A 8 8.58 -3.49 -15.21
CA VAL A 8 7.36 -4.18 -14.79
C VAL A 8 7.58 -5.68 -14.74
N ARG A 9 7.13 -6.32 -13.67
CA ARG A 9 7.10 -7.78 -13.53
C ARG A 9 5.74 -8.23 -13.01
N HIS A 10 5.39 -9.48 -13.30
CA HIS A 10 4.28 -10.18 -12.68
C HIS A 10 4.82 -11.23 -11.73
N GLY A 11 4.12 -11.46 -10.62
CA GLY A 11 4.52 -12.44 -9.62
C GLY A 11 3.32 -13.03 -8.90
N GLY A 12 3.53 -14.10 -8.17
CA GLY A 12 2.58 -14.62 -7.18
C GLY A 12 2.47 -13.68 -5.97
N ALA A 13 1.44 -13.84 -5.14
CA ALA A 13 1.23 -12.94 -4.00
C ALA A 13 2.41 -12.94 -3.01
N ALA A 14 2.91 -14.12 -2.64
CA ALA A 14 4.06 -14.27 -1.77
C ALA A 14 5.35 -13.71 -2.39
N GLU A 15 5.58 -13.97 -3.69
CA GLU A 15 6.73 -13.47 -4.44
C GLU A 15 6.75 -11.94 -4.51
N ASN A 16 5.60 -11.30 -4.78
CA ASN A 16 5.50 -9.85 -4.78
C ASN A 16 5.82 -9.24 -3.41
N MET A 17 5.36 -9.86 -2.32
CA MET A 17 5.69 -9.42 -0.96
C MET A 17 7.17 -9.61 -0.63
N ALA A 18 7.77 -10.74 -1.05
CA ALA A 18 9.20 -11.01 -0.90
C ALA A 18 10.03 -9.98 -1.68
N THR A 19 9.65 -9.70 -2.93
CA THR A 19 10.34 -8.71 -3.78
C THR A 19 10.32 -7.31 -3.16
N ASP A 20 9.16 -6.85 -2.63
CA ASP A 20 9.07 -5.55 -1.95
C ASP A 20 9.98 -5.49 -0.72
N PHE A 21 10.07 -6.61 0.01
CA PHE A 21 10.94 -6.71 1.17
C PHE A 21 12.43 -6.69 0.77
N MET A 22 12.79 -7.38 -0.32
CA MET A 22 14.16 -7.35 -0.88
C MET A 22 14.53 -5.93 -1.33
N LEU A 23 13.63 -5.22 -2.02
CA LEU A 23 13.84 -3.83 -2.40
C LEU A 23 14.07 -2.92 -1.19
N LEU A 24 13.41 -3.18 -0.07
CA LEU A 24 13.62 -2.42 1.16
C LEU A 24 14.95 -2.75 1.84
N GLN A 25 15.34 -4.01 1.90
CA GLN A 25 16.40 -4.49 2.80
C GLN A 25 17.69 -4.94 2.12
N ARG A 26 17.63 -5.32 0.85
CA ARG A 26 18.73 -5.93 0.10
C ARG A 26 19.09 -5.18 -1.18
N TYR A 27 18.55 -4.00 -1.35
CA TYR A 27 18.88 -3.20 -2.53
C TYR A 27 20.35 -2.77 -2.48
N PRO A 28 21.14 -2.99 -3.55
CA PRO A 28 22.58 -2.73 -3.54
C PRO A 28 22.91 -1.26 -3.28
N GLU A 29 22.14 -0.35 -3.91
CA GLU A 29 22.33 1.10 -3.83
C GLU A 29 21.42 1.70 -2.74
N THR A 30 21.80 1.54 -1.49
CA THR A 30 20.94 1.85 -0.33
C THR A 30 20.49 3.31 -0.21
N GLY A 31 21.19 4.25 -0.88
CA GLY A 31 20.89 5.69 -0.82
C GLY A 31 19.83 6.16 -1.83
N TYR A 32 19.34 5.31 -2.74
CA TYR A 32 18.41 5.69 -3.78
C TYR A 32 16.98 5.25 -3.46
N ALA A 33 15.98 6.07 -3.83
CA ALA A 33 14.60 5.64 -3.84
C ALA A 33 14.38 4.64 -5.00
N ARG A 34 13.44 3.72 -4.87
CA ARG A 34 13.12 2.71 -5.87
C ARG A 34 11.63 2.53 -5.99
N PHE A 35 11.19 2.52 -7.23
CA PHE A 35 9.80 2.36 -7.61
C PHE A 35 9.64 1.15 -8.52
N ARG A 36 8.58 0.40 -8.32
CA ARG A 36 8.12 -0.61 -9.27
C ARG A 36 6.60 -0.59 -9.39
N HIS A 37 6.11 -0.78 -10.61
CA HIS A 37 4.77 -1.26 -10.90
C HIS A 37 4.84 -2.76 -11.12
N TYR A 38 3.82 -3.50 -10.68
CA TYR A 38 3.78 -4.95 -10.85
C TYR A 38 2.37 -5.50 -10.98
N GLY A 39 2.26 -6.66 -11.61
CA GLY A 39 1.03 -7.40 -11.75
C GLY A 39 1.05 -8.74 -11.00
N TRP A 40 -0.01 -9.49 -11.18
CA TRP A 40 -0.28 -10.73 -10.46
C TRP A 40 -0.44 -11.89 -11.45
N HIS A 41 0.20 -13.03 -11.18
CA HIS A 41 0.07 -14.23 -12.03
C HIS A 41 -1.32 -14.85 -11.92
N ARG A 42 -2.00 -14.68 -10.79
CA ARG A 42 -3.33 -15.20 -10.49
C ARG A 42 -4.14 -14.15 -9.75
N PRO A 43 -5.49 -14.28 -9.74
CA PRO A 43 -6.32 -13.48 -8.86
C PRO A 43 -5.79 -13.51 -7.42
N ALA A 44 -5.46 -12.35 -6.88
CA ALA A 44 -4.79 -12.23 -5.59
C ALA A 44 -5.55 -11.29 -4.65
N ILE A 45 -5.52 -11.64 -3.38
CA ILE A 45 -5.97 -10.80 -2.27
C ILE A 45 -4.80 -10.64 -1.30
N THR A 46 -4.51 -9.41 -0.94
CA THR A 46 -3.56 -9.16 0.15
C THR A 46 -4.26 -8.49 1.32
N PHE A 47 -3.75 -8.71 2.53
CA PHE A 47 -4.32 -8.13 3.75
C PHE A 47 -3.25 -7.64 4.70
N GLY A 48 -3.60 -6.61 5.48
CA GLY A 48 -2.65 -5.92 6.36
C GLY A 48 -2.10 -6.81 7.48
N TYR A 49 -0.91 -6.48 7.96
CA TYR A 49 -0.18 -7.24 8.98
C TYR A 49 -1.00 -7.57 10.23
N SER A 50 -1.83 -6.66 10.70
CA SER A 50 -2.64 -6.81 11.92
C SER A 50 -4.01 -7.46 11.71
N GLN A 51 -4.41 -7.76 10.46
CA GLN A 51 -5.72 -8.35 10.17
C GLN A 51 -5.83 -9.76 10.73
N LYS A 52 -6.98 -10.09 11.33
CA LYS A 52 -7.29 -11.46 11.77
C LYS A 52 -7.68 -12.31 10.56
N ILE A 53 -7.05 -13.46 10.38
CA ILE A 53 -7.31 -14.34 9.21
C ILE A 53 -8.78 -14.78 9.12
N ALA A 54 -9.44 -15.03 10.24
CA ALA A 54 -10.86 -15.40 10.28
C ALA A 54 -11.75 -14.28 9.69
N PHE A 55 -11.44 -13.01 10.01
CA PHE A 55 -12.13 -11.87 9.42
C PHE A 55 -11.86 -11.76 7.92
N VAL A 56 -10.60 -11.93 7.49
CA VAL A 56 -10.24 -11.89 6.07
C VAL A 56 -11.04 -12.96 5.31
N ARG A 57 -11.02 -14.22 5.77
CA ARG A 57 -11.75 -15.32 5.15
C ARG A 57 -13.26 -15.08 5.09
N SER A 58 -13.85 -14.43 6.08
CA SER A 58 -15.28 -14.08 6.08
C SER A 58 -15.69 -13.07 5.01
N LYS A 59 -14.72 -12.39 4.40
CA LYS A 59 -14.93 -11.36 3.36
C LYS A 59 -14.61 -11.85 1.95
N LEU A 60 -14.06 -13.07 1.82
CA LEU A 60 -13.68 -13.63 0.53
C LEU A 60 -14.84 -14.43 -0.10
N PRO A 61 -14.95 -14.44 -1.43
CA PRO A 61 -15.87 -15.34 -2.12
C PRO A 61 -15.46 -16.79 -1.87
N LEU A 62 -16.44 -17.64 -1.52
CA LEU A 62 -16.21 -19.02 -1.08
C LEU A 62 -15.72 -19.97 -2.19
N GLU A 63 -15.90 -19.61 -3.46
CA GLU A 63 -15.73 -20.51 -4.61
C GLU A 63 -14.48 -20.19 -5.47
N GLU A 64 -13.78 -19.11 -5.22
CA GLU A 64 -12.65 -18.68 -6.03
C GLU A 64 -11.32 -19.15 -5.44
N ARG A 65 -10.44 -19.72 -6.28
CA ARG A 65 -9.03 -19.97 -5.93
C ARG A 65 -8.25 -18.65 -6.00
N LEU A 66 -8.13 -17.98 -4.88
CA LEU A 66 -7.40 -16.74 -4.74
C LEU A 66 -6.03 -16.98 -4.09
N ASP A 67 -4.99 -16.33 -4.62
CA ASP A 67 -3.71 -16.23 -3.91
C ASP A 67 -3.88 -15.27 -2.74
N LEU A 68 -3.81 -15.77 -1.52
CA LEU A 68 -4.01 -15.01 -0.30
C LEU A 68 -2.67 -14.79 0.42
N CYS A 69 -2.30 -13.52 0.67
CA CYS A 69 -1.04 -13.23 1.34
C CYS A 69 -1.15 -12.04 2.31
N ARG A 70 -0.59 -12.22 3.50
CA ARG A 70 -0.42 -11.15 4.49
C ARG A 70 0.74 -10.24 4.09
N ARG A 71 0.45 -8.94 3.98
CA ARG A 71 1.49 -7.93 3.68
C ARG A 71 2.36 -7.65 4.92
N PRO A 72 3.64 -7.28 4.73
CA PRO A 72 4.46 -6.74 5.82
C PRO A 72 4.00 -5.36 6.29
N THR A 73 3.20 -4.65 5.50
CA THR A 73 2.59 -3.35 5.81
C THR A 73 1.24 -3.49 6.50
N GLY A 74 0.67 -2.40 6.98
CA GLY A 74 -0.64 -2.37 7.62
C GLY A 74 -1.82 -2.34 6.62
N GLY A 75 -2.94 -1.74 7.06
CA GLY A 75 -4.14 -1.52 6.26
C GLY A 75 -5.14 -2.67 6.27
N GLY A 76 -6.17 -2.55 5.42
CA GLY A 76 -7.26 -3.53 5.27
C GLY A 76 -6.96 -4.62 4.25
N ILE A 77 -8.03 -5.22 3.72
CA ILE A 77 -8.01 -6.22 2.65
C ILE A 77 -7.98 -5.49 1.30
N VAL A 78 -7.11 -5.89 0.39
CA VAL A 78 -7.01 -5.36 -0.98
C VAL A 78 -7.25 -6.48 -1.98
N ASP A 79 -8.19 -6.23 -2.90
CA ASP A 79 -8.48 -7.09 -4.04
C ASP A 79 -7.65 -6.62 -5.24
N HIS A 80 -6.80 -7.50 -5.74
CA HIS A 80 -5.88 -7.20 -6.84
C HIS A 80 -6.36 -7.73 -8.20
N ARG A 81 -7.61 -8.19 -8.30
CA ARG A 81 -8.15 -8.75 -9.55
C ARG A 81 -8.29 -7.70 -10.65
N ASN A 82 -8.49 -6.43 -10.27
CA ASN A 82 -8.65 -5.32 -11.20
C ASN A 82 -8.04 -4.02 -10.65
N ASP A 83 -6.78 -4.09 -10.27
CA ASP A 83 -6.06 -2.91 -9.79
C ASP A 83 -4.77 -2.62 -10.57
N TRP A 84 -4.19 -1.48 -10.31
CA TRP A 84 -2.85 -1.09 -10.69
C TRP A 84 -2.00 -1.00 -9.42
N THR A 85 -1.12 -1.97 -9.23
CA THR A 85 -0.36 -2.13 -7.98
C THR A 85 1.04 -1.55 -8.13
N TYR A 86 1.53 -0.87 -7.08
CA TYR A 86 2.90 -0.38 -7.03
C TYR A 86 3.53 -0.55 -5.66
N SER A 87 4.85 -0.52 -5.62
CA SER A 87 5.60 -0.25 -4.40
C SER A 87 6.65 0.84 -4.61
N LEU A 88 6.87 1.59 -3.54
CA LEU A 88 7.89 2.63 -3.46
C LEU A 88 8.68 2.42 -2.17
N VAL A 89 9.99 2.37 -2.31
CA VAL A 89 10.89 2.40 -1.15
C VAL A 89 11.63 3.73 -1.13
N ILE A 90 11.49 4.45 -0.02
CA ILE A 90 12.23 5.68 0.27
C ILE A 90 13.33 5.29 1.27
N PRO A 91 14.63 5.45 0.91
CA PRO A 91 15.73 5.00 1.76
C PRO A 91 15.83 5.83 3.03
N ARG A 92 16.45 5.23 4.04
CA ARG A 92 16.77 5.95 5.26
C ARG A 92 17.67 7.17 4.99
N GLY A 93 17.36 8.27 5.66
CA GLY A 93 18.08 9.55 5.50
C GLY A 93 17.55 10.43 4.36
N HIS A 94 16.57 9.97 3.59
CA HIS A 94 15.85 10.83 2.65
C HIS A 94 14.86 11.73 3.42
N ALA A 95 14.68 13.00 2.98
CA ALA A 95 13.79 13.95 3.66
C ALA A 95 12.35 13.40 3.81
N ALA A 96 11.82 12.77 2.78
CA ALA A 96 10.48 12.17 2.81
C ALA A 96 10.38 10.95 3.74
N GLU A 97 11.49 10.23 3.98
CA GLU A 97 11.54 9.15 4.97
C GLU A 97 11.43 9.69 6.39
N ALA A 98 12.00 10.86 6.68
CA ALA A 98 11.96 11.49 8.00
C ALA A 98 10.58 12.12 8.33
N MET A 99 9.71 12.31 7.35
CA MET A 99 8.36 12.86 7.54
C MET A 99 7.51 11.98 8.45
N ARG A 100 6.49 12.59 9.10
CA ARG A 100 5.44 11.84 9.77
C ARG A 100 4.68 10.97 8.77
N ALA A 101 4.14 9.84 9.22
CA ALA A 101 3.47 8.87 8.35
C ALA A 101 2.37 9.51 7.48
N LEU A 102 1.57 10.41 8.04
CA LEU A 102 0.50 11.09 7.32
C LEU A 102 1.00 12.08 6.28
N GLU A 103 2.14 12.73 6.53
CA GLU A 103 2.77 13.68 5.60
C GLU A 103 3.41 12.97 4.40
N SER A 104 4.18 11.91 4.65
CA SER A 104 4.73 11.08 3.57
C SER A 104 3.64 10.39 2.75
N TYR A 105 2.54 9.99 3.39
CA TYR A 105 1.36 9.46 2.72
C TYR A 105 0.73 10.50 1.77
N ARG A 106 0.50 11.71 2.28
CA ARG A 106 -0.03 12.83 1.49
C ARG A 106 0.88 13.17 0.30
N LEU A 107 2.19 13.15 0.49
CA LEU A 107 3.16 13.45 -0.57
C LEU A 107 3.03 12.47 -1.75
N VAL A 108 3.01 11.16 -1.47
CA VAL A 108 2.91 10.13 -2.51
C VAL A 108 1.55 10.17 -3.19
N HIS A 109 0.48 10.36 -2.42
CA HIS A 109 -0.89 10.38 -2.97
C HIS A 109 -1.20 11.68 -3.75
N ALA A 110 -0.55 12.79 -3.42
CA ALA A 110 -0.62 14.00 -4.25
C ALA A 110 -0.04 13.74 -5.65
N ALA A 111 1.11 13.05 -5.74
CA ALA A 111 1.69 12.67 -7.02
C ALA A 111 0.77 11.75 -7.85
N ILE A 112 0.03 10.83 -7.20
CA ILE A 112 -0.99 10.02 -7.90
C ILE A 112 -2.15 10.89 -8.40
N ALA A 113 -2.68 11.77 -7.56
CA ALA A 113 -3.80 12.63 -7.95
C ALA A 113 -3.43 13.57 -9.11
N GLU A 114 -2.23 14.16 -9.07
CA GLU A 114 -1.69 15.01 -10.13
C GLU A 114 -1.50 14.23 -11.44
N ALA A 115 -1.00 12.99 -11.38
CA ALA A 115 -0.84 12.13 -12.55
C ALA A 115 -2.20 11.76 -13.18
N LEU A 116 -3.20 11.44 -12.37
CA LEU A 116 -4.56 11.16 -12.84
C LEU A 116 -5.19 12.39 -13.48
N GLN A 117 -5.06 13.56 -12.86
CA GLN A 117 -5.60 14.83 -13.34
C GLN A 117 -4.95 15.24 -14.68
N GLU A 118 -3.64 15.06 -14.81
CA GLU A 118 -2.92 15.38 -16.06
C GLU A 118 -3.44 14.57 -17.24
N LEU A 119 -3.89 13.34 -16.99
CA LEU A 119 -4.49 12.47 -18.00
C LEU A 119 -6.03 12.63 -18.10
N GLY A 120 -6.58 13.65 -17.47
CA GLY A 120 -8.00 13.99 -17.59
C GLY A 120 -8.93 13.14 -16.70
N GLN A 121 -8.39 12.38 -15.73
CA GLN A 121 -9.17 11.69 -14.72
C GLN A 121 -9.37 12.61 -13.51
N PRO A 122 -10.62 13.02 -13.16
CA PRO A 122 -10.86 13.79 -11.95
C PRO A 122 -10.43 13.01 -10.70
N ALA A 123 -9.54 13.60 -9.93
CA ALA A 123 -9.01 13.01 -8.69
C ALA A 123 -8.65 14.12 -7.69
N GLU A 124 -8.80 13.86 -6.42
CA GLU A 124 -8.36 14.75 -5.35
C GLU A 124 -7.95 13.95 -4.11
N LEU A 125 -7.23 14.58 -3.21
CA LEU A 125 -6.96 14.00 -1.88
C LEU A 125 -8.17 14.21 -0.97
N LYS A 126 -8.60 13.16 -0.27
CA LYS A 126 -9.62 13.27 0.77
C LYS A 126 -9.11 14.15 1.92
N GLN A 127 -9.70 15.33 2.09
CA GLN A 127 -9.26 16.33 3.07
C GLN A 127 -9.83 16.11 4.47
N ARG A 128 -11.02 15.51 4.59
CA ARG A 128 -11.65 15.29 5.88
C ARG A 128 -11.11 14.00 6.52
N CYS A 129 -10.23 14.21 7.48
CA CYS A 129 -9.84 13.17 8.41
C CYS A 129 -10.91 13.10 9.50
N GLU A 130 -11.68 12.02 9.55
CA GLU A 130 -12.50 11.76 10.73
C GLU A 130 -11.54 11.48 11.88
N LEU A 131 -11.38 12.44 12.78
CA LEU A 131 -10.70 12.19 14.04
C LEU A 131 -11.49 11.08 14.76
N PRO A 132 -10.82 10.14 15.45
CA PRO A 132 -11.50 9.26 16.37
C PRO A 132 -12.37 10.15 17.28
N ILE A 133 -13.65 9.84 17.42
CA ILE A 133 -14.52 10.54 18.36
C ILE A 133 -13.87 10.29 19.73
N GLU A 134 -13.22 11.32 20.28
CA GLU A 134 -12.82 11.30 21.68
C GLU A 134 -14.11 11.19 22.48
N THR A 135 -14.37 10.01 23.02
CA THR A 135 -15.40 9.87 24.05
C THR A 135 -15.04 10.83 25.17
N PRO A 136 -15.93 11.76 25.55
CA PRO A 136 -15.64 12.71 26.61
C PRO A 136 -15.29 11.91 27.89
N VAL A 137 -14.12 12.16 28.43
CA VAL A 137 -13.69 11.60 29.72
C VAL A 137 -14.68 12.13 30.76
N LYS A 138 -15.63 11.31 31.19
CA LYS A 138 -16.44 11.59 32.35
C LYS A 138 -15.54 11.50 33.58
N SER A 139 -15.24 12.64 34.15
CA SER A 139 -14.68 12.75 35.50
C SER A 139 -15.80 12.48 36.51
N GLU A 140 -15.95 11.24 36.89
CA GLU A 140 -16.61 10.83 38.15
C GLU A 140 -16.25 9.39 38.43
N ALA A 141 -15.79 9.11 39.66
CA ALA A 141 -15.35 7.82 40.12
C ALA A 141 -16.48 6.80 40.15
N PRO A 142 -16.30 5.56 39.67
CA PRO A 142 -17.35 4.58 39.61
C PRO A 142 -17.33 3.61 40.83
N GLU A 143 -18.52 3.27 41.29
CA GLU A 143 -18.82 2.06 42.04
C GLU A 143 -18.55 0.80 41.17
N PRO A 144 -18.14 -0.34 41.78
CA PRO A 144 -17.74 -1.53 41.05
C PRO A 144 -18.93 -2.45 40.73
N SER A 145 -19.44 -2.40 39.51
CA SER A 145 -20.27 -3.50 38.99
C SER A 145 -20.39 -3.46 37.46
N ALA A 146 -20.24 -4.65 36.86
CA ALA A 146 -20.49 -5.03 35.49
C ALA A 146 -19.29 -4.90 34.52
N MET A 147 -18.80 -6.06 34.10
CA MET A 147 -17.85 -6.26 33.01
C MET A 147 -18.35 -5.59 31.72
N ALA A 148 -17.71 -4.48 31.35
CA ALA A 148 -17.84 -3.92 30.02
C ALA A 148 -16.93 -4.67 29.05
N ALA A 149 -17.48 -5.06 27.91
CA ALA A 149 -16.73 -5.65 26.81
C ALA A 149 -15.64 -4.69 26.32
N PRO A 150 -14.47 -5.18 25.88
CA PRO A 150 -13.39 -4.32 25.39
C PRO A 150 -13.86 -3.54 24.17
N GLY A 151 -13.63 -2.22 24.20
CA GLY A 151 -14.00 -1.29 23.13
C GLY A 151 -13.51 -1.78 21.76
N GLU A 152 -14.42 -1.81 20.81
CA GLU A 152 -14.15 -2.11 19.40
C GLU A 152 -13.18 -1.05 18.86
N THR A 153 -11.89 -1.39 18.80
CA THR A 153 -10.97 -0.72 17.89
C THR A 153 -11.48 -1.03 16.49
N SER A 154 -11.88 -0.02 15.73
CA SER A 154 -12.40 -0.17 14.38
C SER A 154 -11.40 -0.98 13.54
N THR A 155 -11.74 -2.23 13.28
CA THR A 155 -10.93 -3.11 12.41
C THR A 155 -11.02 -2.53 11.00
N PRO A 156 -9.90 -2.19 10.33
CA PRO A 156 -9.94 -1.72 8.95
C PRO A 156 -10.66 -2.75 8.07
N GLY A 157 -11.71 -2.33 7.37
CA GLY A 157 -12.50 -3.17 6.47
C GLY A 157 -11.79 -3.49 5.15
N ILE A 158 -12.54 -3.69 4.08
CA ILE A 158 -12.03 -3.80 2.71
C ILE A 158 -11.53 -2.41 2.28
N CYS A 159 -10.29 -2.33 1.73
CA CYS A 159 -9.59 -1.07 1.51
C CYS A 159 -10.32 -0.05 0.62
N PHE A 160 -11.15 -0.51 -0.33
CA PHE A 160 -11.88 0.37 -1.24
C PHE A 160 -13.31 0.70 -0.81
N GLU A 161 -13.84 0.10 0.26
CA GLU A 161 -15.17 0.45 0.79
C GLU A 161 -15.19 1.82 1.48
N ARG A 162 -14.07 2.22 2.11
CA ARG A 162 -13.96 3.50 2.81
C ARG A 162 -12.63 4.18 2.50
N ALA A 163 -12.71 5.44 2.08
CA ALA A 163 -11.51 6.25 1.90
C ALA A 163 -11.06 6.84 3.25
N GLU A 164 -9.78 6.72 3.52
CA GLU A 164 -9.10 7.32 4.67
C GLU A 164 -8.54 8.71 4.33
N CYS A 165 -7.99 9.39 5.34
CA CYS A 165 -7.39 10.71 5.15
C CYS A 165 -6.25 10.65 4.13
N PHE A 166 -6.29 11.55 3.14
CA PHE A 166 -5.36 11.64 2.01
C PHE A 166 -5.35 10.45 1.05
N ASP A 167 -6.33 9.54 1.12
CA ASP A 167 -6.61 8.68 -0.02
C ASP A 167 -6.99 9.50 -1.24
N VAL A 168 -6.68 9.00 -2.42
CA VAL A 168 -7.12 9.63 -3.67
C VAL A 168 -8.55 9.21 -3.95
N VAL A 169 -9.42 10.19 -4.20
CA VAL A 169 -10.86 9.97 -4.41
C VAL A 169 -11.35 10.69 -5.67
N VAL A 170 -12.47 10.23 -6.19
CA VAL A 170 -13.24 10.94 -7.22
C VAL A 170 -13.94 12.13 -6.57
N PRO A 171 -13.71 13.39 -7.00
CA PRO A 171 -14.27 14.56 -6.34
C PRO A 171 -15.81 14.54 -6.17
N ALA A 172 -16.51 14.14 -7.24
CA ALA A 172 -17.97 14.17 -7.27
C ALA A 172 -18.65 13.10 -6.39
N THR A 173 -18.01 11.94 -6.18
CA THR A 173 -18.63 10.78 -5.51
C THR A 173 -17.94 10.39 -4.21
N GLN A 174 -16.74 10.91 -3.96
CA GLN A 174 -15.86 10.54 -2.86
C GLN A 174 -15.49 9.02 -2.85
N ARG A 175 -15.73 8.33 -3.97
CA ARG A 175 -15.26 6.95 -4.14
C ARG A 175 -13.73 6.93 -4.17
N LYS A 176 -13.14 6.00 -3.46
CA LYS A 176 -11.69 5.81 -3.40
C LYS A 176 -11.16 5.32 -4.74
N ILE A 177 -10.17 6.02 -5.27
CA ILE A 177 -9.39 5.61 -6.45
C ILE A 177 -8.13 4.89 -6.01
N ALA A 178 -7.37 5.47 -5.08
CA ALA A 178 -6.10 4.92 -4.66
C ALA A 178 -5.89 5.00 -3.15
N GLY A 179 -5.16 4.03 -2.63
CA GLY A 179 -4.69 3.98 -1.27
C GLY A 179 -3.39 3.21 -1.16
N ALA A 180 -2.70 3.36 -0.04
CA ALA A 180 -1.47 2.65 0.25
C ALA A 180 -1.36 2.27 1.73
N ALA A 181 -0.47 1.33 2.00
CA ALA A 181 -0.01 1.04 3.35
C ALA A 181 1.49 1.28 3.46
N GLN A 182 1.94 1.64 4.65
CA GLN A 182 3.33 1.98 4.91
C GLN A 182 3.94 1.05 5.95
N LYS A 183 5.24 0.78 5.81
CA LYS A 183 6.08 0.19 6.84
C LYS A 183 7.42 0.91 6.91
N ARG A 184 7.75 1.41 8.09
CA ARG A 184 9.05 2.02 8.36
C ARG A 184 9.90 1.06 9.18
N ASN A 185 11.19 0.95 8.83
CA ASN A 185 12.18 0.22 9.60
C ASN A 185 13.57 0.88 9.49
N LYS A 186 14.63 0.20 9.96
CA LYS A 186 15.99 0.72 9.93
C LYS A 186 16.57 0.94 8.51
N HIS A 187 15.96 0.37 7.46
CA HIS A 187 16.41 0.49 6.08
C HIS A 187 15.68 1.60 5.29
N GLY A 188 14.52 2.06 5.80
CA GLY A 188 13.74 3.09 5.14
C GLY A 188 12.24 2.91 5.30
N LEU A 189 11.52 3.47 4.38
CA LEU A 189 10.06 3.50 4.32
C LEU A 189 9.56 2.80 3.07
N LEU A 190 8.79 1.73 3.24
CA LEU A 190 8.09 1.01 2.18
C LEU A 190 6.66 1.48 2.08
N PHE A 191 6.23 1.84 0.88
CA PHE A 191 4.83 1.95 0.48
C PHE A 191 4.43 0.75 -0.38
N GLN A 192 3.26 0.21 -0.13
CA GLN A 192 2.57 -0.73 -0.99
C GLN A 192 1.21 -0.12 -1.32
N GLY A 193 0.99 0.26 -2.55
CA GLY A 193 -0.19 0.98 -3.00
C GLY A 193 -0.94 0.28 -4.12
N SER A 194 -2.22 0.62 -4.21
CA SER A 194 -3.16 0.05 -5.16
C SER A 194 -4.11 1.13 -5.66
N ILE A 195 -4.36 1.13 -6.96
CA ILE A 195 -5.30 2.02 -7.65
C ILE A 195 -6.39 1.15 -8.26
N GLU A 196 -7.64 1.35 -7.87
CA GLU A 196 -8.79 0.59 -8.37
C GLU A 196 -9.15 1.06 -9.78
N ARG A 197 -8.91 0.20 -10.77
CA ARG A 197 -9.19 0.53 -12.18
C ARG A 197 -10.67 0.80 -12.45
N ALA A 198 -11.57 0.12 -11.73
CA ALA A 198 -13.02 0.29 -11.88
C ALA A 198 -13.55 1.68 -11.43
N THR A 199 -12.72 2.49 -10.77
CA THR A 199 -13.08 3.87 -10.39
C THR A 199 -12.51 4.92 -11.34
N VAL A 200 -11.72 4.49 -12.30
CA VAL A 200 -11.12 5.31 -13.34
C VAL A 200 -11.89 5.05 -14.64
N ARG A 201 -11.95 6.02 -15.55
CA ARG A 201 -12.64 5.87 -16.84
C ARG A 201 -12.11 4.67 -17.63
N ASP A 202 -12.97 4.02 -18.41
CA ASP A 202 -12.66 2.75 -19.12
C ASP A 202 -11.55 2.89 -20.17
N ASP A 203 -11.42 4.06 -20.82
CA ASP A 203 -10.44 4.36 -21.86
C ASP A 203 -9.13 4.96 -21.32
N PHE A 204 -8.85 4.78 -20.02
CA PHE A 204 -7.69 5.37 -19.37
C PHE A 204 -6.40 4.66 -19.80
N ASP A 205 -5.42 5.45 -20.23
CA ASP A 205 -4.10 4.96 -20.65
C ASP A 205 -3.18 4.71 -19.45
N TRP A 206 -3.13 3.46 -19.01
CA TRP A 206 -2.33 3.02 -17.85
C TRP A 206 -0.83 2.98 -18.13
N GLU A 207 -0.40 2.89 -19.41
CA GLU A 207 1.01 2.94 -19.78
C GLU A 207 1.52 4.38 -19.65
N THR A 208 0.82 5.33 -20.25
CA THR A 208 1.12 6.75 -20.08
C THR A 208 1.00 7.18 -18.61
N PHE A 209 0.04 6.64 -17.87
CA PHE A 209 -0.09 6.92 -16.43
C PHE A 209 1.16 6.51 -15.65
N HIS A 210 1.75 5.35 -15.94
CA HIS A 210 2.99 4.92 -15.30
C HIS A 210 4.07 6.01 -15.40
N ASP A 211 4.32 6.51 -16.61
CA ASP A 211 5.38 7.49 -16.87
C ASP A 211 5.10 8.83 -16.21
N VAL A 212 3.83 9.28 -16.29
CA VAL A 212 3.39 10.52 -15.64
C VAL A 212 3.50 10.40 -14.12
N PHE A 213 3.07 9.29 -13.54
CA PHE A 213 3.16 9.09 -12.09
C PHE A 213 4.61 9.03 -11.61
N VAL A 214 5.49 8.32 -12.32
CA VAL A 214 6.93 8.28 -12.01
C VAL A 214 7.53 9.68 -12.03
N ARG A 215 7.19 10.50 -13.01
CA ARG A 215 7.65 11.89 -13.12
C ARG A 215 7.11 12.76 -11.96
N GLN A 216 5.82 12.68 -11.64
CA GLN A 216 5.23 13.42 -10.52
C GLN A 216 5.85 12.98 -9.18
N LEU A 217 6.07 11.68 -9.01
CA LEU A 217 6.72 11.13 -7.83
C LEU A 217 8.17 11.62 -7.68
N ALA A 218 8.93 11.63 -8.77
CA ALA A 218 10.30 12.15 -8.79
C ALA A 218 10.34 13.64 -8.42
N SER A 219 9.40 14.43 -8.94
CA SER A 219 9.22 15.83 -8.56
C SER A 219 8.92 15.99 -7.07
N ALA A 220 7.98 15.20 -6.53
CA ALA A 220 7.62 15.22 -5.12
C ALA A 220 8.77 14.82 -4.20
N LEU A 221 9.63 13.91 -4.64
CA LEU A 221 10.84 13.48 -3.94
C LEU A 221 12.05 14.39 -4.19
N ALA A 222 11.91 15.41 -5.03
CA ALA A 222 12.99 16.31 -5.46
C ALA A 222 14.23 15.55 -5.98
N THR A 223 14.02 14.54 -6.83
CA THR A 223 15.08 13.65 -7.31
C THR A 223 14.85 13.26 -8.77
N PRO A 224 15.90 13.12 -9.61
CA PRO A 224 15.75 12.66 -10.98
C PRO A 224 15.37 11.17 -11.03
N THR A 225 14.70 10.77 -12.11
CA THR A 225 14.41 9.36 -12.43
C THR A 225 15.59 8.69 -13.12
N HIS A 226 15.71 7.39 -12.94
CA HIS A 226 16.71 6.57 -13.60
C HIS A 226 16.15 5.16 -13.84
N ASP A 227 15.94 4.80 -15.11
CA ASP A 227 15.52 3.45 -15.49
C ASP A 227 16.68 2.49 -15.31
N ILE A 228 16.45 1.39 -14.61
CA ILE A 228 17.46 0.39 -14.31
C ILE A 228 16.93 -1.02 -14.56
N GLY A 229 17.85 -1.96 -14.72
CA GLY A 229 17.52 -3.39 -14.65
C GLY A 229 17.20 -3.84 -13.22
N TRP A 230 16.64 -5.04 -13.09
CA TRP A 230 16.50 -5.65 -11.77
C TRP A 230 17.87 -5.92 -11.15
N PRO A 231 18.05 -5.64 -9.86
CA PRO A 231 19.30 -5.98 -9.18
C PRO A 231 19.50 -7.49 -9.16
N GLU A 232 20.76 -7.90 -9.21
CA GLU A 232 21.14 -9.28 -8.98
C GLU A 232 21.01 -9.58 -7.48
N TRP A 233 20.03 -10.37 -7.12
CA TRP A 233 19.86 -10.92 -5.78
C TRP A 233 20.24 -12.40 -5.76
N SER A 234 20.51 -12.92 -4.57
CA SER A 234 20.57 -14.36 -4.38
C SER A 234 19.19 -14.97 -4.64
N ASP A 235 19.10 -15.86 -5.63
CA ASP A 235 17.86 -16.60 -5.92
C ASP A 235 17.42 -17.43 -4.70
N GLU A 236 18.38 -17.94 -3.92
CA GLU A 236 18.11 -18.68 -2.69
C GLU A 236 17.43 -17.78 -1.64
N GLU A 237 17.91 -16.54 -1.45
CA GLU A 237 17.32 -15.60 -0.48
C GLU A 237 15.91 -15.16 -0.90
N LEU A 238 15.70 -14.85 -2.16
CA LEU A 238 14.38 -14.52 -2.69
C LEU A 238 13.41 -15.68 -2.57
N THR A 239 13.85 -16.90 -2.91
CA THR A 239 13.06 -18.13 -2.80
C THR A 239 12.67 -18.40 -1.35
N ALA A 240 13.62 -18.41 -0.43
CA ALA A 240 13.38 -18.66 1.00
C ALA A 240 12.41 -17.63 1.59
N LEU A 241 12.53 -16.37 1.17
CA LEU A 241 11.62 -15.32 1.61
C LEU A 241 10.22 -15.49 1.02
N THR A 242 10.13 -15.87 -0.26
CA THR A 242 8.85 -16.19 -0.93
C THR A 242 8.16 -17.37 -0.24
N GLU A 243 8.89 -18.43 0.07
CA GLU A 243 8.37 -19.55 0.83
C GLU A 243 7.87 -19.12 2.21
N THR A 244 8.59 -18.24 2.91
CA THR A 244 8.16 -17.69 4.20
C THR A 244 6.82 -16.97 4.08
N TYR A 245 6.65 -16.10 3.07
CA TYR A 245 5.38 -15.39 2.84
C TYR A 245 4.24 -16.30 2.38
N ALA A 246 4.55 -17.50 1.86
CA ALA A 246 3.56 -18.49 1.45
C ALA A 246 3.10 -19.40 2.61
N THR A 247 3.82 -19.44 3.74
CA THR A 247 3.49 -20.33 4.86
C THR A 247 2.19 -19.94 5.58
N SER A 248 1.55 -20.93 6.20
CA SER A 248 0.45 -20.69 7.14
C SER A 248 0.90 -19.96 8.40
N GLU A 249 2.13 -20.23 8.89
CA GLU A 249 2.70 -19.49 10.01
C GLU A 249 2.71 -17.99 9.76
N TRP A 250 3.08 -17.55 8.55
CA TRP A 250 3.05 -16.13 8.22
C TRP A 250 1.63 -15.60 8.02
N ASN A 251 0.80 -16.35 7.31
CA ASN A 251 -0.52 -15.85 6.90
C ASN A 251 -1.57 -15.95 8.02
N GLU A 252 -1.43 -16.86 8.97
CA GLU A 252 -2.47 -17.22 9.93
C GLU A 252 -2.11 -16.96 11.41
N PHE A 253 -1.00 -16.29 11.71
CA PHE A 253 -0.56 -16.08 13.10
C PHE A 253 -1.49 -15.20 13.95
N ARG A 254 -2.52 -14.59 13.35
CA ARG A 254 -3.56 -13.79 14.01
C ARG A 254 -4.96 -14.13 13.55
#